data_d4c77b40283993f2e1b9a2956ee8e196
#
_entry.id   d4c77b40283993f2e1b9a2956ee8e196
#
_cell.length_a   1.000
_cell.length_b   1.000
_cell.length_c   1.000
_cell.angle_alpha   90.00
_cell.angle_beta   90.00
_cell.angle_gamma   90.00
#
_symmetry.space_group_name_H-M   'P 1'
#
loop_
_entity.id
_entity.type
_entity.pdbx_description
1 polymer ?
#
loop_
_entity_poly.entity_id
_entity_poly.type
_entity_poly.pdbx_seq_one_letter_code
_entity_poly.pdbx_strand_id
1 'polypeptide(L)'
;YGIGAALEPPKKRSLKDWIFGKKPDVKVEQTSSDMLALAKWQAEASVTDVALDLACLKALQTIVGGIIGRRGRLVADKDLIIKLASTLVCNAYGSRCIGTLIGPILREAAQVEGYRLLPHQAEPFVMNVKGASAAGKSTIRPLQRELATRIGVNWEDFALISPDYWRKFLLDYESIGEDYKYAA
;
A
#
# COMPACT_ATOMS: atom_id res chain seq x y z
N TYR A 1 18.30 23.32 -4.92
CA TYR A 1 19.52 22.56 -4.61
C TYR A 1 19.88 21.76 -5.86
N GLY A 2 21.08 22.06 -6.45
CA GLY A 2 21.49 21.66 -7.78
C GLY A 2 21.55 20.14 -7.98
N ILE A 3 20.77 19.66 -8.91
CA ILE A 3 20.88 18.34 -9.51
C ILE A 3 21.35 18.56 -10.94
N GLY A 4 22.66 18.46 -11.13
CA GLY A 4 23.27 18.60 -12.43
C GLY A 4 24.74 18.23 -12.40
N ALA A 5 25.03 16.93 -12.27
CA ALA A 5 26.31 16.39 -12.65
C ALA A 5 26.08 15.34 -13.74
N ALA A 6 26.40 15.70 -14.98
CA ALA A 6 26.40 14.77 -16.10
C ALA A 6 27.41 13.66 -15.83
N LEU A 7 26.94 12.41 -15.87
CA LEU A 7 27.78 11.23 -15.78
C LEU A 7 28.47 10.99 -17.12
N GLU A 8 29.81 11.02 -17.13
CA GLU A 8 30.60 10.57 -18.27
C GLU A 8 30.37 9.08 -18.56
N PRO A 9 30.35 8.67 -19.83
CA PRO A 9 30.15 7.28 -20.19
C PRO A 9 31.36 6.42 -19.74
N PRO A 10 31.12 5.15 -19.36
CA PRO A 10 32.18 4.27 -18.87
C PRO A 10 33.23 4.02 -19.97
N LYS A 11 34.51 4.26 -19.62
CA LYS A 11 35.65 3.99 -20.51
C LYS A 11 35.68 2.50 -20.89
N LYS A 12 35.76 2.21 -22.18
CA LYS A 12 35.92 0.84 -22.71
C LYS A 12 37.23 0.23 -22.16
N ARG A 13 37.11 -0.94 -21.54
CA ARG A 13 38.26 -1.72 -21.07
C ARG A 13 39.14 -2.17 -22.24
N SER A 14 40.47 -2.01 -22.11
CA SER A 14 41.41 -2.56 -23.07
C SER A 14 41.56 -4.08 -22.89
N LEU A 15 41.74 -4.81 -23.99
CA LEU A 15 42.00 -6.25 -23.98
C LEU A 15 43.20 -6.64 -23.09
N LYS A 16 44.18 -5.75 -22.93
CA LYS A 16 45.34 -5.94 -22.04
C LYS A 16 44.97 -6.00 -20.55
N ASP A 17 43.94 -5.27 -20.13
CA ASP A 17 43.50 -5.27 -18.73
C ASP A 17 42.77 -6.56 -18.35
N TRP A 18 42.22 -7.28 -19.34
CA TRP A 18 41.57 -8.59 -19.14
C TRP A 18 42.59 -9.71 -18.98
N ILE A 19 43.77 -9.63 -19.66
CA ILE A 19 44.79 -10.70 -19.68
C ILE A 19 45.71 -10.61 -18.46
N PHE A 20 46.02 -9.43 -17.94
CA PHE A 20 47.01 -9.22 -16.86
C PHE A 20 46.40 -9.02 -15.46
N GLY A 21 45.16 -9.35 -15.24
CA GLY A 21 44.60 -9.60 -13.90
C GLY A 21 44.76 -8.46 -12.87
N LYS A 22 44.75 -7.16 -13.28
CA LYS A 22 44.57 -6.09 -12.29
C LYS A 22 43.22 -6.25 -11.64
N LYS A 23 43.22 -6.58 -10.34
CA LYS A 23 42.02 -6.54 -9.52
C LYS A 23 41.34 -5.19 -9.74
N PRO A 24 40.01 -5.18 -9.97
CA PRO A 24 39.27 -3.93 -10.05
C PRO A 24 39.52 -3.18 -8.74
N ASP A 25 39.99 -1.93 -8.84
CA ASP A 25 39.94 -1.01 -7.72
C ASP A 25 38.50 -1.04 -7.19
N VAL A 26 38.36 -1.48 -5.95
CA VAL A 26 37.09 -1.39 -5.23
C VAL A 26 36.82 0.11 -5.11
N LYS A 27 36.07 0.66 -6.07
CA LYS A 27 35.47 1.98 -5.89
C LYS A 27 34.68 1.87 -4.62
N VAL A 28 35.10 2.56 -3.57
CA VAL A 28 34.23 2.87 -2.44
C VAL A 28 32.99 3.48 -3.06
N GLU A 29 31.89 2.73 -3.06
CA GLU A 29 30.60 3.22 -3.54
C GLU A 29 30.29 4.47 -2.72
N GLN A 30 30.46 5.65 -3.33
CA GLN A 30 29.92 6.87 -2.75
C GLN A 30 28.42 6.64 -2.65
N THR A 31 27.95 6.46 -1.42
CA THR A 31 26.51 6.32 -1.12
C THR A 31 25.80 7.49 -1.79
N SER A 32 24.88 7.20 -2.69
CA SER A 32 24.17 8.26 -3.42
C SER A 32 23.43 9.17 -2.44
N SER A 33 23.28 10.45 -2.80
CA SER A 33 22.52 11.43 -1.98
C SER A 33 21.13 10.92 -1.62
N ASP A 34 20.53 10.13 -2.50
CA ASP A 34 19.20 9.55 -2.33
C ASP A 34 19.18 8.47 -1.23
N MET A 35 20.25 7.65 -1.18
CA MET A 35 20.41 6.64 -0.12
C MET A 35 20.70 7.28 1.24
N LEU A 36 21.45 8.39 1.26
CA LEU A 36 21.68 9.16 2.48
C LEU A 36 20.37 9.78 3.00
N ALA A 37 19.53 10.29 2.11
CA ALA A 37 18.20 10.80 2.47
C ALA A 37 17.31 9.71 3.07
N LEU A 38 17.29 8.50 2.48
CA LEU A 38 16.55 7.38 3.03
C LEU A 38 17.04 6.98 4.44
N ALA A 39 18.35 6.90 4.63
CA ALA A 39 18.95 6.59 5.93
C ALA A 39 18.62 7.65 6.98
N LYS A 40 18.65 8.92 6.60
CA LYS A 40 18.24 10.04 7.46
C LYS A 40 16.78 9.92 7.89
N TRP A 41 15.87 9.73 6.95
CA TRP A 41 14.45 9.57 7.26
C TRP A 41 14.18 8.33 8.12
N GLN A 42 14.95 7.26 7.95
CA GLN A 42 14.84 6.06 8.80
C GLN A 42 15.29 6.36 10.24
N ALA A 43 16.39 7.10 10.41
CA ALA A 43 16.84 7.52 11.71
C ALA A 43 15.83 8.46 12.39
N GLU A 44 15.30 9.46 11.67
CA GLU A 44 14.27 10.37 12.17
C GLU A 44 12.99 9.62 12.56
N ALA A 45 12.56 8.64 11.76
CA ALA A 45 11.38 7.81 12.04
C ALA A 45 11.53 6.93 13.30
N SER A 46 12.77 6.62 13.69
CA SER A 46 13.05 5.83 14.91
C SER A 46 12.99 6.65 16.20
N VAL A 47 13.07 7.97 16.12
CA VAL A 47 13.14 8.86 17.27
C VAL A 47 11.93 9.80 17.41
N THR A 48 11.14 9.97 16.35
CA THR A 48 9.96 10.84 16.42
C THR A 48 8.81 10.17 17.17
N ASP A 49 8.19 10.90 18.08
CA ASP A 49 6.97 10.55 18.81
C ASP A 49 5.70 11.14 18.17
N VAL A 50 5.85 12.04 17.19
CA VAL A 50 4.74 12.64 16.47
C VAL A 50 4.21 11.67 15.41
N ALA A 51 3.02 11.15 15.63
CA ALA A 51 2.42 10.12 14.79
C ALA A 51 2.25 10.52 13.30
N LEU A 52 1.97 11.80 13.04
CA LEU A 52 1.87 12.32 11.67
C LEU A 52 3.25 12.36 10.99
N ASP A 53 4.26 12.84 11.69
CA ASP A 53 5.63 12.91 11.16
C ASP A 53 6.15 11.51 10.84
N LEU A 54 5.91 10.55 11.75
CA LEU A 54 6.23 9.15 11.52
C LEU A 54 5.54 8.58 10.28
N ALA A 55 4.27 8.92 10.07
CA ALA A 55 3.52 8.49 8.89
C ALA A 55 4.10 9.11 7.61
N CYS A 56 4.47 10.38 7.62
CA CYS A 56 5.10 11.08 6.51
C CYS A 56 6.47 10.48 6.17
N LEU A 57 7.32 10.26 7.17
CA LEU A 57 8.64 9.65 6.99
C LEU A 57 8.54 8.24 6.41
N LYS A 58 7.62 7.41 6.91
CA LYS A 58 7.37 6.06 6.38
C LYS A 58 6.84 6.09 4.95
N ALA A 59 5.97 7.03 4.60
CA ALA A 59 5.47 7.19 3.24
C ALA A 59 6.60 7.56 2.27
N LEU A 60 7.44 8.52 2.63
CA LEU A 60 8.61 8.92 1.85
C LEU A 60 9.59 7.75 1.66
N GLN A 61 9.91 7.01 2.72
CA GLN A 61 10.76 5.82 2.64
C GLN A 61 10.19 4.77 1.69
N THR A 62 8.88 4.51 1.77
CA THR A 62 8.20 3.51 0.92
C THR A 62 8.27 3.91 -0.55
N ILE A 63 7.98 5.17 -0.87
CA ILE A 63 7.91 5.65 -2.26
C ILE A 63 9.31 5.77 -2.85
N VAL A 64 10.20 6.49 -2.18
CA VAL A 64 11.56 6.76 -2.68
C VAL A 64 12.37 5.47 -2.70
N GLY A 65 12.30 4.66 -1.65
CA GLY A 65 12.94 3.35 -1.58
C GLY A 65 12.44 2.39 -2.65
N GLY A 66 11.14 2.39 -2.95
CA GLY A 66 10.56 1.60 -4.03
C GLY A 66 11.04 2.03 -5.42
N ILE A 67 11.18 3.34 -5.67
CA ILE A 67 11.71 3.87 -6.93
C ILE A 67 13.19 3.49 -7.09
N ILE A 68 14.00 3.73 -6.07
CA ILE A 68 15.43 3.43 -6.09
C ILE A 68 15.64 1.92 -6.24
N GLY A 69 14.90 1.08 -5.50
CA GLY A 69 15.01 -0.37 -5.57
C GLY A 69 14.72 -0.94 -6.97
N ARG A 70 13.81 -0.29 -7.73
CA ARG A 70 13.46 -0.73 -9.09
C ARG A 70 14.33 -0.10 -10.17
N ARG A 71 14.79 1.12 -9.99
CA ARG A 71 15.47 1.92 -11.03
C ARG A 71 16.96 2.16 -10.75
N GLY A 72 17.43 1.76 -9.57
CA GLY A 72 18.81 2.01 -9.11
C GLY A 72 19.10 3.46 -8.72
N ARG A 73 18.17 4.38 -8.96
CA ARG A 73 18.27 5.82 -8.64
C ARG A 73 16.89 6.44 -8.52
N LEU A 74 16.81 7.60 -7.90
CA LEU A 74 15.59 8.40 -7.86
C LEU A 74 15.34 9.06 -9.23
N VAL A 75 14.25 8.67 -9.90
CA VAL A 75 13.86 9.17 -11.25
C VAL A 75 12.53 9.93 -11.23
N ALA A 76 12.05 10.30 -10.06
CA ALA A 76 10.83 11.08 -9.89
C ALA A 76 11.16 12.51 -9.49
N ASP A 77 10.35 13.48 -9.95
CA ASP A 77 10.43 14.86 -9.50
C ASP A 77 9.82 15.01 -8.09
N LYS A 78 10.11 16.16 -7.47
CA LYS A 78 9.67 16.47 -6.11
C LYS A 78 8.15 16.49 -5.99
N ASP A 79 7.45 17.04 -6.96
CA ASP A 79 6.00 17.24 -6.88
C ASP A 79 5.27 15.91 -6.98
N LEU A 80 5.74 15.00 -7.82
CA LEU A 80 5.23 13.63 -7.88
C LEU A 80 5.44 12.89 -6.55
N ILE A 81 6.64 13.00 -5.95
CA ILE A 81 6.93 12.35 -4.66
C ILE A 81 6.01 12.90 -3.58
N ILE A 82 5.83 14.23 -3.49
CA ILE A 82 4.94 14.87 -2.53
C ILE A 82 3.51 14.37 -2.71
N LYS A 83 3.01 14.36 -3.95
CA LYS A 83 1.65 13.91 -4.25
C LYS A 83 1.43 12.45 -3.82
N LEU A 84 2.35 11.56 -4.17
CA LEU A 84 2.27 10.14 -3.80
C LEU A 84 2.37 9.95 -2.27
N ALA A 85 3.31 10.65 -1.61
CA ALA A 85 3.49 10.56 -0.17
C ALA A 85 2.25 11.07 0.57
N SER A 86 1.71 12.23 0.17
CA SER A 86 0.49 12.78 0.75
C SER A 86 -0.70 11.82 0.60
N THR A 87 -0.86 11.24 -0.60
CA THR A 87 -1.92 10.25 -0.85
C THR A 87 -1.77 9.03 0.06
N LEU A 88 -0.55 8.52 0.21
CA LEU A 88 -0.28 7.37 1.06
C LEU A 88 -0.53 7.68 2.54
N VAL A 89 -0.13 8.86 3.02
CA VAL A 89 -0.39 9.33 4.39
C VAL A 89 -1.89 9.49 4.64
N CYS A 90 -2.62 10.13 3.73
CA CYS A 90 -4.07 10.30 3.85
C CYS A 90 -4.80 8.95 3.87
N ASN A 91 -4.43 8.02 3.00
CA ASN A 91 -5.07 6.71 2.92
C ASN A 91 -4.73 5.78 4.09
N ALA A 92 -3.57 5.93 4.73
CA ALA A 92 -3.16 5.11 5.86
C ALA A 92 -3.45 5.79 7.20
N TYR A 93 -2.74 6.88 7.48
CA TYR A 93 -2.84 7.59 8.75
C TYR A 93 -4.15 8.37 8.88
N GLY A 94 -4.53 9.13 7.86
CA GLY A 94 -5.77 9.92 7.85
C GLY A 94 -7.01 9.03 8.03
N SER A 95 -7.10 7.93 7.28
CA SER A 95 -8.21 6.97 7.42
C SER A 95 -8.28 6.36 8.81
N ARG A 96 -7.13 6.10 9.45
CA ARG A 96 -7.08 5.60 10.84
C ARG A 96 -7.60 6.65 11.83
N CYS A 97 -7.19 7.90 11.68
CA CYS A 97 -7.68 8.99 12.52
C CYS A 97 -9.20 9.15 12.42
N ILE A 98 -9.72 9.17 11.18
CA ILE A 98 -11.16 9.23 10.92
C ILE A 98 -11.85 8.01 11.55
N GLY A 99 -11.34 6.80 11.34
CA GLY A 99 -11.89 5.57 11.91
C GLY A 99 -11.96 5.61 13.44
N THR A 100 -10.98 6.20 14.11
CA THR A 100 -10.99 6.38 15.56
C THR A 100 -12.08 7.33 16.01
N LEU A 101 -12.32 8.42 15.27
CA LEU A 101 -13.35 9.41 15.59
C LEU A 101 -14.77 8.87 15.36
N ILE A 102 -15.00 8.20 14.23
CA ILE A 102 -16.35 7.74 13.87
C ILE A 102 -16.69 6.35 14.46
N GLY A 103 -15.70 5.58 14.87
CA GLY A 103 -15.89 4.21 15.37
C GLY A 103 -16.87 4.09 16.52
N PRO A 104 -16.83 4.96 17.57
CA PRO A 104 -17.83 4.96 18.63
C PRO A 104 -19.25 5.24 18.11
N ILE A 105 -19.39 6.22 17.21
CA ILE A 105 -20.67 6.62 16.61
C ILE A 105 -21.27 5.45 15.79
N LEU A 106 -20.45 4.77 15.01
CA LEU A 106 -20.89 3.60 14.24
C LEU A 106 -21.33 2.44 15.13
N ARG A 107 -20.64 2.22 16.27
CA ARG A 107 -21.04 1.17 17.22
C ARG A 107 -22.38 1.49 17.89
N GLU A 108 -22.58 2.74 18.29
CA GLU A 108 -23.83 3.20 18.86
C GLU A 108 -24.98 3.06 17.85
N ALA A 109 -24.79 3.53 16.62
CA ALA A 109 -25.76 3.38 15.55
C ALA A 109 -26.10 1.90 15.28
N ALA A 110 -25.10 1.03 15.24
CA ALA A 110 -25.31 -0.40 15.04
C ALA A 110 -26.14 -1.04 16.17
N GLN A 111 -25.94 -0.61 17.41
CA GLN A 111 -26.75 -1.08 18.54
C GLN A 111 -28.20 -0.61 18.46
N VAL A 112 -28.41 0.67 18.14
CA VAL A 112 -29.76 1.25 17.97
C VAL A 112 -30.54 0.56 16.84
N GLU A 113 -29.86 0.31 15.74
CA GLU A 113 -30.45 -0.34 14.55
C GLU A 113 -30.54 -1.87 14.67
N GLY A 114 -30.03 -2.46 15.75
CA GLY A 114 -30.04 -3.91 15.96
C GLY A 114 -29.09 -4.68 15.04
N TYR A 115 -28.06 -4.06 14.48
CA TYR A 115 -27.05 -4.74 13.67
C TYR A 115 -26.12 -5.57 14.54
N ARG A 116 -25.83 -6.78 14.07
CA ARG A 116 -24.83 -7.64 14.71
C ARG A 116 -23.42 -7.13 14.41
N LEU A 117 -22.69 -6.82 15.47
CA LEU A 117 -21.26 -6.53 15.36
C LEU A 117 -20.46 -7.83 15.35
N LEU A 118 -19.50 -7.94 14.44
CA LEU A 118 -18.59 -9.08 14.42
C LEU A 118 -17.57 -8.96 15.57
N PRO A 119 -17.27 -10.08 16.26
CA PRO A 119 -16.26 -10.07 17.30
C PRO A 119 -14.87 -9.80 16.72
N HIS A 120 -14.03 -9.10 17.47
CA HIS A 120 -12.63 -8.93 17.11
C HIS A 120 -11.92 -10.29 17.20
N GLN A 121 -11.20 -10.65 16.15
CA GLN A 121 -10.38 -11.86 16.09
C GLN A 121 -8.93 -11.47 15.83
N ALA A 122 -8.01 -12.00 16.65
CA ALA A 122 -6.57 -11.77 16.49
C ALA A 122 -6.05 -12.43 15.19
N GLU A 123 -6.57 -13.60 14.87
CA GLU A 123 -6.26 -14.36 13.66
C GLU A 123 -7.55 -14.67 12.89
N PRO A 124 -8.01 -13.74 12.03
CA PRO A 124 -9.26 -13.92 11.32
C PRO A 124 -9.11 -14.99 10.23
N PHE A 125 -10.10 -15.90 10.15
CA PHE A 125 -10.18 -16.84 9.04
C PHE A 125 -10.69 -16.13 7.78
N VAL A 126 -9.93 -16.20 6.67
CA VAL A 126 -10.25 -15.53 5.40
C VAL A 126 -10.55 -16.54 4.31
N MET A 127 -11.79 -16.55 3.79
CA MET A 127 -12.14 -17.27 2.57
C MET A 127 -12.06 -16.34 1.37
N ASN A 128 -11.10 -16.58 0.48
CA ASN A 128 -10.93 -15.75 -0.72
C ASN A 128 -11.41 -16.50 -1.97
N VAL A 129 -12.35 -15.89 -2.71
CA VAL A 129 -12.87 -16.42 -3.97
C VAL A 129 -12.44 -15.53 -5.11
N LYS A 130 -11.63 -16.08 -6.01
CA LYS A 130 -11.18 -15.39 -7.23
C LYS A 130 -11.79 -16.03 -8.48
N GLY A 131 -12.12 -15.22 -9.46
CA GLY A 131 -12.63 -15.67 -10.74
C GLY A 131 -13.07 -14.49 -11.60
N ALA A 132 -13.16 -14.70 -12.92
CA ALA A 132 -13.66 -13.70 -13.85
C ALA A 132 -15.11 -13.29 -13.52
N SER A 133 -15.58 -12.22 -14.13
CA SER A 133 -17.00 -11.86 -14.07
C SER A 133 -17.82 -13.01 -14.64
N ALA A 134 -18.99 -13.24 -14.06
CA ALA A 134 -19.90 -14.35 -14.42
C ALA A 134 -19.34 -15.78 -14.23
N ALA A 135 -18.18 -15.98 -13.62
CA ALA A 135 -17.59 -17.31 -13.37
C ALA A 135 -18.25 -18.13 -12.26
N GLY A 136 -19.45 -17.73 -11.79
CA GLY A 136 -20.18 -18.46 -10.76
C GLY A 136 -19.66 -18.29 -9.32
N LYS A 137 -18.88 -17.23 -9.03
CA LYS A 137 -18.37 -16.97 -7.67
C LYS A 137 -19.45 -16.97 -6.59
N SER A 138 -20.63 -16.44 -6.90
CA SER A 138 -21.76 -16.41 -5.97
C SER A 138 -22.42 -17.79 -5.78
N THR A 139 -22.29 -18.66 -6.77
CA THR A 139 -22.90 -20.00 -6.76
C THR A 139 -22.21 -20.97 -5.80
N ILE A 140 -20.94 -20.71 -5.46
CA ILE A 140 -20.20 -21.56 -4.50
C ILE A 140 -20.49 -21.23 -3.03
N ARG A 141 -21.28 -20.18 -2.76
CA ARG A 141 -21.58 -19.75 -1.37
C ARG A 141 -22.16 -20.85 -0.47
N PRO A 142 -23.07 -21.73 -0.94
CA PRO A 142 -23.50 -22.87 -0.14
C PRO A 142 -22.37 -23.80 0.29
N LEU A 143 -21.41 -24.07 -0.62
CA LEU A 143 -20.24 -24.90 -0.33
C LEU A 143 -19.29 -24.21 0.67
N GLN A 144 -19.16 -22.89 0.60
CA GLN A 144 -18.38 -22.13 1.59
C GLN A 144 -19.01 -22.22 2.98
N ARG A 145 -20.36 -22.17 3.08
CA ARG A 145 -21.09 -22.34 4.33
C ARG A 145 -20.85 -23.74 4.91
N GLU A 146 -20.93 -24.76 4.07
CA GLU A 146 -20.66 -26.14 4.48
C GLU A 146 -19.23 -26.29 4.97
N LEU A 147 -18.26 -25.72 4.26
CA LEU A 147 -16.87 -25.72 4.69
C LEU A 147 -16.68 -25.03 6.06
N ALA A 148 -17.30 -23.86 6.27
CA ALA A 148 -17.27 -23.15 7.54
C ALA A 148 -17.78 -24.05 8.68
N THR A 149 -18.90 -24.73 8.46
CA THR A 149 -19.45 -25.66 9.44
C THR A 149 -18.49 -26.82 9.75
N ARG A 150 -17.85 -27.39 8.71
CA ARG A 150 -16.87 -28.50 8.89
C ARG A 150 -15.65 -28.10 9.70
N ILE A 151 -15.18 -26.85 9.58
CA ILE A 151 -14.04 -26.34 10.33
C ILE A 151 -14.44 -25.71 11.67
N GLY A 152 -15.71 -25.81 12.06
CA GLY A 152 -16.19 -25.30 13.36
C GLY A 152 -16.35 -23.78 13.44
N VAL A 153 -16.45 -23.08 12.29
CA VAL A 153 -16.66 -21.64 12.24
C VAL A 153 -18.12 -21.34 11.90
N ASN A 154 -18.76 -20.47 12.67
CA ASN A 154 -20.13 -20.05 12.40
C ASN A 154 -20.17 -19.14 11.18
N TRP A 155 -20.99 -19.50 10.19
CA TRP A 155 -21.15 -18.72 8.97
C TRP A 155 -21.60 -17.27 9.22
N GLU A 156 -22.40 -17.04 10.24
CA GLU A 156 -22.89 -15.71 10.59
C GLU A 156 -21.81 -14.79 11.18
N ASP A 157 -20.64 -15.33 11.52
CA ASP A 157 -19.48 -14.57 11.99
C ASP A 157 -18.58 -14.11 10.84
N PHE A 158 -18.96 -14.37 9.56
CA PHE A 158 -18.25 -13.88 8.40
C PHE A 158 -18.79 -12.52 7.93
N ALA A 159 -17.88 -11.58 7.68
CA ALA A 159 -18.17 -10.39 6.90
C ALA A 159 -18.00 -10.69 5.41
N LEU A 160 -19.03 -10.39 4.61
CA LEU A 160 -18.94 -10.45 3.16
C LEU A 160 -18.26 -9.17 2.63
N ILE A 161 -17.02 -9.32 2.15
CA ILE A 161 -16.30 -8.22 1.50
C ILE A 161 -16.39 -8.41 -0.02
N SER A 162 -17.29 -7.67 -0.65
CA SER A 162 -17.49 -7.68 -2.10
C SER A 162 -17.41 -6.25 -2.63
N PRO A 163 -16.48 -5.93 -3.55
CA PRO A 163 -16.40 -4.59 -4.13
C PRO A 163 -17.71 -4.15 -4.77
N ASP A 164 -18.41 -5.04 -5.47
CA ASP A 164 -19.65 -4.71 -6.16
C ASP A 164 -20.78 -4.38 -5.18
N TYR A 165 -20.81 -5.05 -4.02
CA TYR A 165 -21.76 -4.76 -2.96
C TYR A 165 -21.49 -3.39 -2.33
N TRP A 166 -20.24 -3.11 -1.98
CA TRP A 166 -19.84 -1.85 -1.35
C TRP A 166 -19.99 -0.65 -2.27
N ARG A 167 -19.75 -0.81 -3.57
CA ARG A 167 -19.97 0.26 -4.56
C ARG A 167 -21.39 0.80 -4.52
N LYS A 168 -22.39 -0.06 -4.31
CA LYS A 168 -23.79 0.36 -4.24
C LYS A 168 -24.08 1.32 -3.09
N PHE A 169 -23.29 1.28 -2.03
CA PHE A 169 -23.43 2.15 -0.87
C PHE A 169 -22.49 3.35 -0.89
N LEU A 170 -21.38 3.24 -1.58
CA LEU A 170 -20.35 4.29 -1.62
C LEU A 170 -20.50 5.23 -2.81
N LEU A 171 -21.16 4.79 -3.88
CA LEU A 171 -21.36 5.57 -5.09
C LEU A 171 -22.85 5.87 -5.26
N ASP A 172 -23.16 7.13 -5.43
CA ASP A 172 -24.48 7.57 -5.85
C ASP A 172 -24.62 7.39 -7.37
N TYR A 173 -25.09 6.22 -7.78
CA TYR A 173 -25.25 5.87 -9.19
C TYR A 173 -26.28 6.76 -9.91
N GLU A 174 -27.23 7.34 -9.19
CA GLU A 174 -28.24 8.23 -9.78
C GLU A 174 -27.61 9.57 -10.20
N SER A 175 -26.74 10.13 -9.35
CA SER A 175 -26.05 11.38 -9.66
C SER A 175 -24.96 11.23 -10.72
N ILE A 176 -24.34 10.04 -10.83
CA ILE A 176 -23.31 9.75 -11.83
C ILE A 176 -23.90 9.66 -13.25
N GLY A 177 -25.20 9.29 -13.37
CA GLY A 177 -25.87 9.18 -14.67
C GLY A 177 -25.19 8.17 -15.60
N GLU A 178 -24.97 8.55 -16.87
CA GLU A 178 -24.32 7.66 -17.85
C GLU A 178 -22.83 7.39 -17.59
N ASP A 179 -22.18 8.16 -16.76
CA ASP A 179 -20.77 8.00 -16.43
C ASP A 179 -20.53 6.82 -15.48
N TYR A 180 -21.58 6.17 -14.95
CA TYR A 180 -21.45 4.99 -14.11
C TYR A 180 -20.61 3.86 -14.73
N LYS A 181 -20.60 3.76 -16.05
CA LYS A 181 -19.80 2.78 -16.82
C LYS A 181 -18.29 2.93 -16.64
N TYR A 182 -17.83 4.09 -16.18
CA TYR A 182 -16.42 4.36 -15.89
C TYR A 182 -16.08 4.24 -14.40
N ALA A 183 -17.07 4.02 -13.53
CA ALA A 183 -16.89 3.87 -12.09
C ALA A 183 -16.49 2.44 -11.65
N ALA A 184 -16.19 1.54 -12.59
CA ALA A 184 -15.84 0.14 -12.34
C ALA A 184 -14.32 -0.10 -12.18
#